data_177a1454896ed120ff9260a0c453fc2d
#
_entry.id   177a1454896ed120ff9260a0c453fc2d
#
_cell.length_a   1.000
_cell.length_b   1.000
_cell.length_c   1.000
_cell.angle_alpha   90.00
_cell.angle_beta   90.00
_cell.angle_gamma   90.00
#
_symmetry.space_group_name_H-M   'P 1'
#
loop_
_entity.id
_entity.type
_entity.pdbx_description
1 polymer ?
#
loop_
_entity_poly.entity_id
_entity_poly.type
_entity_poly.pdbx_seq_one_letter_code
_entity_poly.pdbx_strand_id
1 'polypeptide(L)'
;MELLPLPDVAERTGRDIMAVRQLIKDGRVLAARRPDDDILCILDEQLDEAGEPVKHLPAVITLLRDAKYTDEEALRWLTTPDDSLPGTPLQALRENRGTEVKRRAQAAGF
;
A
#
# COMPACT_ATOMS: atom_id res chain seq x y z
N MET A 1 0.08 12.71 -2.73
CA MET A 1 -0.56 11.53 -2.14
C MET A 1 -2.04 11.58 -2.43
N GLU A 2 -2.55 10.67 -3.23
CA GLU A 2 -3.90 10.72 -3.75
C GLU A 2 -4.63 9.39 -3.58
N LEU A 3 -5.87 9.45 -3.07
CA LEU A 3 -6.75 8.29 -3.04
C LEU A 3 -7.55 8.24 -4.34
N LEU A 4 -7.33 7.20 -5.14
CA LEU A 4 -7.98 7.04 -6.44
C LEU A 4 -9.08 6.00 -6.38
N PRO A 5 -10.31 6.33 -6.83
CA PRO A 5 -11.36 5.32 -7.01
C PRO A 5 -10.90 4.21 -7.94
N LEU A 6 -11.45 3.01 -7.78
CA LEU A 6 -11.01 1.85 -8.57
C LEU A 6 -11.12 2.07 -10.09
N PRO A 7 -12.17 2.71 -10.63
CA PRO A 7 -12.21 3.00 -12.06
C PRO A 7 -11.06 3.87 -12.55
N ASP A 8 -10.63 4.84 -11.73
CA ASP A 8 -9.50 5.71 -12.06
C ASP A 8 -8.18 4.93 -12.07
N VAL A 9 -8.04 3.99 -11.13
CA VAL A 9 -6.86 3.10 -11.10
C VAL A 9 -6.84 2.22 -12.35
N ALA A 10 -7.98 1.68 -12.73
CA ALA A 10 -8.11 0.85 -13.94
C ALA A 10 -7.67 1.62 -15.18
N GLU A 11 -8.15 2.84 -15.35
CA GLU A 11 -7.80 3.70 -16.46
C GLU A 11 -6.30 4.02 -16.47
N ARG A 12 -5.76 4.43 -15.34
CA ARG A 12 -4.36 4.83 -15.20
C ARG A 12 -3.39 3.70 -15.45
N THR A 13 -3.74 2.48 -15.04
CA THR A 13 -2.85 1.32 -15.13
C THR A 13 -3.07 0.47 -16.39
N GLY A 14 -4.11 0.76 -17.16
CA GLY A 14 -4.48 -0.05 -18.31
C GLY A 14 -5.08 -1.41 -17.95
N ARG A 15 -5.46 -1.60 -16.67
CA ARG A 15 -6.12 -2.82 -16.20
C ARG A 15 -7.63 -2.67 -16.28
N ASP A 16 -8.37 -3.78 -16.38
CA ASP A 16 -9.80 -3.73 -16.15
C ASP A 16 -10.09 -3.67 -14.64
N ILE A 17 -11.33 -3.32 -14.31
CA ILE A 17 -11.74 -3.13 -12.91
C ILE A 17 -11.62 -4.42 -12.09
N MET A 18 -11.83 -5.58 -12.71
CA MET A 18 -11.71 -6.87 -12.03
C MET A 18 -10.27 -7.16 -11.64
N ALA A 19 -9.32 -6.79 -12.50
CA ALA A 19 -7.89 -6.94 -12.20
C ALA A 19 -7.47 -6.03 -11.05
N VAL A 20 -8.02 -4.81 -10.97
CA VAL A 20 -7.76 -3.89 -9.84
C VAL A 20 -8.30 -4.51 -8.55
N ARG A 21 -9.52 -5.03 -8.57
CA ARG A 21 -10.11 -5.68 -7.39
C ARG A 21 -9.28 -6.89 -6.94
N GLN A 22 -8.71 -7.63 -7.90
CA GLN A 22 -7.88 -8.78 -7.60
C GLN A 22 -6.59 -8.39 -6.87
N LEU A 23 -5.98 -7.24 -7.21
CA LEU A 23 -4.83 -6.72 -6.48
C LEU A 23 -5.13 -6.52 -5.00
N ILE A 24 -6.31 -6.00 -4.70
CA ILE A 24 -6.76 -5.78 -3.31
C ILE A 24 -6.99 -7.12 -2.62
N LYS A 25 -7.71 -8.02 -3.27
CA LYS A 25 -8.05 -9.33 -2.72
C LYS A 25 -6.80 -10.14 -2.41
N ASP A 26 -5.79 -10.08 -3.26
CA ASP A 26 -4.54 -10.83 -3.10
C ASP A 26 -3.57 -10.17 -2.13
N GLY A 27 -3.93 -9.03 -1.54
CA GLY A 27 -3.05 -8.33 -0.60
C GLY A 27 -1.83 -7.71 -1.25
N ARG A 28 -1.90 -7.39 -2.53
CA ARG A 28 -0.81 -6.76 -3.25
C ARG A 28 -0.81 -5.24 -3.11
N VAL A 29 -1.97 -4.68 -2.84
CA VAL A 29 -2.16 -3.27 -2.46
C VAL A 29 -3.25 -3.21 -1.40
N LEU A 30 -3.30 -2.11 -0.67
CA LEU A 30 -4.34 -1.87 0.35
C LEU A 30 -5.35 -0.85 -0.19
N ALA A 31 -6.62 -1.09 0.10
CA ALA A 31 -7.68 -0.16 -0.23
C ALA A 31 -8.18 0.53 1.04
N ALA A 32 -8.72 1.72 0.88
CA ALA A 32 -9.31 2.48 1.98
C ALA A 32 -10.52 3.25 1.47
N ARG A 33 -11.47 3.51 2.37
CA ARG A 33 -12.62 4.35 2.06
C ARG A 33 -12.22 5.82 2.17
N ARG A 34 -12.54 6.60 1.15
CA ARG A 34 -12.26 8.03 1.13
C ARG A 34 -13.22 8.73 2.11
N PRO A 35 -12.71 9.59 3.02
CA PRO A 35 -13.57 10.18 4.06
C PRO A 35 -14.73 11.02 3.51
N ASP A 36 -14.52 11.70 2.39
CA ASP A 36 -15.51 12.65 1.86
C ASP A 36 -16.78 11.99 1.33
N ASP A 37 -16.67 10.79 0.74
CA ASP A 37 -17.78 10.16 0.03
C ASP A 37 -17.90 8.65 0.25
N ASP A 38 -17.02 8.10 1.11
CA ASP A 38 -17.00 6.66 1.43
C ASP A 38 -16.75 5.75 0.21
N ILE A 39 -16.16 6.30 -0.84
CA ILE A 39 -15.81 5.50 -2.03
C ILE A 39 -14.52 4.72 -1.75
N LEU A 40 -14.51 3.44 -2.16
CA LEU A 40 -13.33 2.59 -2.02
C LEU A 40 -12.25 3.04 -2.99
N CYS A 41 -11.07 3.33 -2.46
CA CYS A 41 -9.95 3.90 -3.22
C CYS A 41 -8.66 3.15 -2.94
N ILE A 42 -7.69 3.33 -3.83
CA ILE A 42 -6.31 2.89 -3.63
C ILE A 42 -5.44 4.13 -3.57
N LEU A 43 -4.52 4.17 -2.61
CA LEU A 43 -3.52 5.23 -2.53
C LEU A 43 -2.54 5.04 -3.70
N ASP A 44 -2.42 6.06 -4.54
CA ASP A 44 -1.67 5.98 -5.80
C ASP A 44 -0.18 5.66 -5.61
N GLU A 45 0.40 6.06 -4.49
CA GLU A 45 1.81 5.81 -4.19
C GLU A 45 2.16 4.33 -4.00
N GLN A 46 1.16 3.47 -3.86
CA GLN A 46 1.35 2.03 -3.81
C GLN A 46 1.69 1.42 -5.16
N LEU A 47 1.49 2.18 -6.24
CA LEU A 47 1.73 1.73 -7.60
C LEU A 47 2.93 2.46 -8.19
N ASP A 48 3.74 1.73 -8.95
CA ASP A 48 4.86 2.33 -9.68
C ASP A 48 4.41 2.91 -11.02
N GLU A 49 5.35 3.42 -11.82
CA GLU A 49 5.05 4.03 -13.11
C GLU A 49 4.43 3.07 -14.11
N ALA A 50 4.71 1.77 -13.97
CA ALA A 50 4.14 0.74 -14.83
C ALA A 50 2.76 0.26 -14.35
N GLY A 51 2.24 0.83 -13.25
CA GLY A 51 0.96 0.42 -12.69
C GLY A 51 1.03 -0.87 -11.87
N GLU A 52 2.22 -1.30 -11.50
CA GLU A 52 2.42 -2.47 -10.65
C GLU A 52 2.59 -2.06 -9.18
N PRO A 53 2.24 -2.93 -8.22
CA PRO A 53 2.55 -2.65 -6.82
C PRO A 53 4.04 -2.39 -6.65
N VAL A 54 4.38 -1.40 -5.85
CA VAL A 54 5.77 -1.06 -5.56
C VAL A 54 6.49 -2.30 -5.03
N LYS A 55 7.74 -2.50 -5.47
CA LYS A 55 8.55 -3.66 -5.08
C LYS A 55 8.57 -3.83 -3.56
N HIS A 56 8.38 -5.06 -3.11
CA HIS A 56 8.31 -5.49 -1.70
C HIS A 56 7.05 -5.08 -0.96
N LEU A 57 6.17 -4.26 -1.55
CA LEU A 57 4.93 -3.87 -0.87
C LEU A 57 4.06 -5.08 -0.49
N PRO A 58 3.81 -6.06 -1.39
CA PRO A 58 3.01 -7.22 -0.99
C PRO A 58 3.59 -7.98 0.20
N ALA A 59 4.92 -8.11 0.26
CA ALA A 59 5.57 -8.79 1.39
C ALA A 59 5.37 -8.01 2.70
N VAL A 60 5.47 -6.69 2.66
CA VAL A 60 5.24 -5.85 3.84
C VAL A 60 3.79 -5.94 4.30
N ILE A 61 2.84 -5.93 3.37
CA ILE A 61 1.42 -6.09 3.69
C ILE A 61 1.18 -7.42 4.41
N THR A 62 1.78 -8.50 3.90
CA THR A 62 1.67 -9.82 4.53
C THR A 62 2.21 -9.80 5.96
N LEU A 63 3.38 -9.20 6.17
CA LEU A 63 3.99 -9.09 7.50
C LEU A 63 3.09 -8.33 8.47
N LEU A 64 2.49 -7.23 8.03
CA LEU A 64 1.59 -6.44 8.87
C LEU A 64 0.30 -7.20 9.18
N ARG A 65 -0.27 -7.90 8.22
CA ARG A 65 -1.45 -8.74 8.46
C ARG A 65 -1.14 -9.88 9.42
N ASP A 66 0.03 -10.50 9.31
CA ASP A 66 0.46 -11.54 10.24
C ASP A 66 0.63 -10.99 11.65
N ALA A 67 0.99 -9.71 11.77
CA ALA A 67 1.09 -9.00 13.05
C ALA A 67 -0.28 -8.52 13.55
N LYS A 68 -1.38 -8.94 12.91
CA LYS A 68 -2.77 -8.63 13.28
C LYS A 68 -3.20 -7.19 13.00
N TYR A 69 -2.50 -6.50 12.12
CA TYR A 69 -2.95 -5.18 11.65
C TYR A 69 -4.16 -5.35 10.74
N THR A 70 -5.16 -4.51 10.91
CA THR A 70 -6.22 -4.37 9.91
C THR A 70 -5.64 -3.67 8.67
N ASP A 71 -6.33 -3.74 7.54
CA ASP A 71 -5.87 -3.07 6.33
C ASP A 71 -5.77 -1.55 6.53
N GLU A 72 -6.69 -0.98 7.29
CA GLU A 72 -6.65 0.45 7.64
C GLU A 72 -5.42 0.77 8.49
N GLU A 73 -5.15 -0.04 9.49
CA GLU A 73 -3.97 0.13 10.35
C GLU A 73 -2.68 -0.06 9.55
N ALA A 74 -2.64 -1.03 8.66
CA ALA A 74 -1.48 -1.27 7.80
C ALA A 74 -1.21 -0.08 6.87
N LEU A 75 -2.25 0.49 6.28
CA LEU A 75 -2.10 1.66 5.42
C LEU A 75 -1.62 2.87 6.22
N ARG A 76 -2.13 3.04 7.43
CA ARG A 76 -1.68 4.10 8.34
C ARG A 76 -0.20 3.93 8.68
N TRP A 77 0.22 2.70 8.99
CA TRP A 77 1.63 2.40 9.27
C TRP A 77 2.53 2.77 8.08
N LEU A 78 2.11 2.40 6.88
CA LEU A 78 2.86 2.69 5.65
C LEU A 78 2.98 4.19 5.35
N THR A 79 2.01 4.98 5.79
CA THR A 79 1.93 6.41 5.47
C THR A 79 2.28 7.33 6.64
N THR A 80 2.73 6.77 7.76
CA THR A 80 3.17 7.56 8.92
C THR A 80 4.69 7.68 8.90
N PRO A 81 5.25 8.90 8.96
CA PRO A 81 6.70 9.08 9.00
C PRO A 81 7.35 8.32 10.14
N ASP A 82 8.50 7.72 9.87
CA ASP A 82 9.28 6.97 10.85
C ASP A 82 10.65 7.63 10.99
N ASP A 83 11.05 7.97 12.21
CA ASP A 83 12.31 8.67 12.49
C ASP A 83 13.53 7.89 12.02
N SER A 84 13.43 6.57 11.91
CA SER A 84 14.53 5.71 11.45
C SER A 84 14.61 5.60 9.93
N LEU A 85 13.69 6.26 9.20
CA LEU A 85 13.64 6.26 7.75
C LEU A 85 13.58 7.72 7.26
N PRO A 86 14.03 8.00 6.03
CA PRO A 86 13.87 9.35 5.47
C PRO A 86 12.44 9.57 4.95
N GLY A 87 11.46 9.61 5.85
CA GLY A 87 10.07 9.79 5.51
C GLY A 87 9.21 8.61 5.94
N THR A 88 8.21 8.25 5.14
CA THR A 88 7.31 7.15 5.44
C THR A 88 7.87 5.81 4.96
N PRO A 89 7.40 4.68 5.55
CA PRO A 89 7.76 3.36 5.02
C PRO A 89 7.41 3.19 3.54
N LEU A 90 6.28 3.72 3.09
CA LEU A 90 5.90 3.62 1.68
C LEU A 90 6.87 4.38 0.78
N GLN A 91 7.31 5.57 1.18
CA GLN A 91 8.33 6.32 0.44
C GLN A 91 9.65 5.55 0.40
N ALA A 92 10.03 4.93 1.51
CA ALA A 92 11.25 4.11 1.57
C ALA A 92 11.17 2.92 0.62
N LEU A 93 10.00 2.28 0.49
CA LEU A 93 9.80 1.21 -0.50
C LEU A 93 10.00 1.74 -1.92
N ARG A 94 9.45 2.90 -2.22
CA ARG A 94 9.61 3.53 -3.54
C ARG A 94 11.05 3.91 -3.84
N GLU A 95 11.85 4.16 -2.80
CA GLU A 95 13.27 4.47 -2.91
C GLU A 95 14.17 3.24 -2.81
N ASN A 96 13.60 2.06 -2.99
CA ASN A 96 14.31 0.78 -3.04
C ASN A 96 14.94 0.38 -1.69
N ARG A 97 14.31 0.75 -0.59
CA ARG A 97 14.75 0.41 0.77
C ARG A 97 13.90 -0.69 1.39
N GLY A 98 13.48 -1.65 0.57
CA GLY A 98 12.56 -2.71 0.99
C GLY A 98 13.05 -3.56 2.14
N THR A 99 14.35 -3.85 2.22
CA THR A 99 14.92 -4.65 3.32
C THR A 99 14.74 -3.97 4.66
N GLU A 100 14.98 -2.65 4.73
CA GLU A 100 14.79 -1.87 5.96
C GLU A 100 13.32 -1.85 6.38
N VAL A 101 12.42 -1.65 5.43
CA VAL A 101 10.99 -1.60 5.71
C VAL A 101 10.47 -2.96 6.19
N LYS A 102 10.92 -4.06 5.57
CA LYS A 102 10.55 -5.41 5.99
C LYS A 102 10.97 -5.69 7.43
N ARG A 103 12.17 -5.28 7.83
CA ARG A 103 12.65 -5.46 9.21
C ARG A 103 11.71 -4.76 10.19
N ARG A 104 11.31 -3.53 9.89
CA ARG A 104 10.41 -2.76 10.76
C ARG A 104 9.02 -3.36 10.81
N ALA A 105 8.52 -3.88 9.68
CA ALA A 105 7.24 -4.55 9.65
C ALA A 105 7.27 -5.84 10.48
N GLN A 106 8.37 -6.59 10.44
CA GLN A 106 8.53 -7.78 11.28
C GLN A 106 8.54 -7.41 12.77
N ALA A 107 9.19 -6.31 13.12
CA ALA A 107 9.23 -5.85 14.50
C ALA A 107 7.91 -5.28 14.99
N ALA A 108 7.05 -4.82 14.10
CA ALA A 108 5.76 -4.23 14.47
C ALA A 108 4.81 -5.23 15.16
N GLY A 109 5.06 -6.53 15.02
CA GLY A 109 4.25 -7.57 15.65
C GLY A 109 4.61 -7.87 17.11
N PHE A 110 5.60 -7.19 17.66
CA PHE A 110 6.08 -7.42 19.04
C PHE A 110 5.76 -6.29 19.99
#